data_482eb78bedbedcc8e66cca3e97225840
#
_entry.id   482eb78bedbedcc8e66cca3e97225840
#
_cell.length_a   1.000
_cell.length_b   1.000
_cell.length_c   1.000
_cell.angle_alpha   90.00
_cell.angle_beta   90.00
_cell.angle_gamma   90.00
#
_symmetry.space_group_name_H-M   'P 1'
#
loop_
_entity.id
_entity.type
_entity.pdbx_description
1 polymer ?
#
loop_
_entity_poly.entity_id
_entity_poly.type
_entity_poly.pdbx_seq_one_letter_code
_entity_poly.pdbx_strand_id
1 'polypeptide(L)'
;MPGKPNRHRTKKFQWHKFHLFDQKLKNWDKIFYIDINMRIHFDIEPILKLNPENKLFARADSYPDYDRDLSSQFFKESKYYEKLNKNYNLSIKDYFQTGLMFYDTEIIKSDTKDNLIKLSEEFPLSCTNEQGIMNLHFGFVENNYQELDINVGEYKTY
;
A
#
# COMPACT_ATOMS: atom_id res chain seq x y z
N MET A 1 -1.55 13.99 26.37
CA MET A 1 -0.34 14.01 25.51
C MET A 1 -0.62 14.96 24.38
N PRO A 2 0.29 15.87 23.99
CA PRO A 2 0.06 16.73 22.83
C PRO A 2 -0.09 15.84 21.60
N GLY A 3 -1.14 16.09 20.82
CA GLY A 3 -1.49 15.31 19.64
C GLY A 3 -0.31 15.21 18.68
N LYS A 4 -0.06 14.02 18.14
CA LYS A 4 0.98 13.83 17.11
C LYS A 4 0.73 14.82 15.96
N PRO A 5 1.77 15.51 15.47
CA PRO A 5 1.60 16.46 14.37
C PRO A 5 0.93 15.73 13.19
N ASN A 6 -0.06 16.39 12.61
CA ASN A 6 -0.87 15.87 11.53
C ASN A 6 0.03 15.46 10.34
N ARG A 7 0.30 14.17 10.16
CA ARG A 7 1.19 13.62 9.13
C ARG A 7 0.79 14.06 7.71
N HIS A 8 -0.51 14.32 7.48
CA HIS A 8 -1.00 14.84 6.21
C HIS A 8 -0.34 16.12 5.73
N ARG A 9 0.11 17.00 6.65
CA ARG A 9 0.73 18.28 6.28
C ARG A 9 2.23 18.17 6.04
N THR A 10 2.90 17.15 6.58
CA THR A 10 4.36 17.08 6.62
C THR A 10 4.97 16.14 5.57
N LYS A 11 4.19 15.23 5.00
CA LYS A 11 4.69 14.21 4.06
C LYS A 11 3.90 14.16 2.74
N LYS A 12 3.59 15.31 2.18
CA LYS A 12 2.85 15.42 0.92
C LYS A 12 3.48 14.64 -0.24
N PHE A 13 4.80 14.47 -0.23
CA PHE A 13 5.52 13.73 -1.26
C PHE A 13 5.16 12.23 -1.33
N GLN A 14 4.63 11.64 -0.26
CA GLN A 14 4.25 10.23 -0.27
C GLN A 14 3.11 9.93 -1.26
N TRP A 15 2.25 10.91 -1.53
CA TRP A 15 1.20 10.81 -2.56
C TRP A 15 1.76 10.60 -3.97
N HIS A 16 3.03 10.94 -4.21
CA HIS A 16 3.70 10.67 -5.47
C HIS A 16 3.84 9.17 -5.77
N LYS A 17 3.67 8.27 -4.78
CA LYS A 17 3.65 6.82 -5.01
C LYS A 17 2.50 6.39 -5.93
N PHE A 18 1.43 7.18 -6.08
CA PHE A 18 0.41 6.90 -7.09
C PHE A 18 0.95 6.89 -8.52
N HIS A 19 2.06 7.60 -8.78
CA HIS A 19 2.74 7.55 -10.08
C HIS A 19 3.40 6.19 -10.38
N LEU A 20 3.57 5.32 -9.38
CA LEU A 20 4.03 3.94 -9.59
C LEU A 20 2.98 3.11 -10.36
N PHE A 21 1.76 3.62 -10.51
CA PHE A 21 0.67 2.99 -11.26
C PHE A 21 0.27 3.83 -12.48
N ASP A 22 1.20 4.63 -13.02
CA ASP A 22 1.02 5.35 -14.28
C ASP A 22 1.24 4.39 -15.47
N GLN A 23 0.42 4.53 -16.52
CA GLN A 23 0.51 3.72 -17.75
C GLN A 23 1.91 3.69 -18.37
N LYS A 24 2.70 4.74 -18.16
CA LYS A 24 4.10 4.81 -18.65
C LYS A 24 4.99 3.70 -18.11
N LEU A 25 4.65 3.13 -16.95
CA LEU A 25 5.43 2.04 -16.37
C LEU A 25 5.14 0.68 -17.01
N LYS A 26 4.11 0.56 -17.86
CA LYS A 26 3.88 -0.65 -18.67
C LYS A 26 4.95 -0.93 -19.74
N ASN A 27 5.93 -0.05 -19.89
CA ASN A 27 7.14 -0.35 -20.66
C ASN A 27 8.06 -1.38 -19.98
N TRP A 28 7.79 -1.69 -18.71
CA TRP A 28 8.48 -2.69 -17.91
C TRP A 28 7.52 -3.86 -17.62
N ASP A 29 8.04 -5.08 -17.54
CA ASP A 29 7.23 -6.24 -17.19
C ASP A 29 6.88 -6.24 -15.70
N LYS A 30 7.86 -5.90 -14.86
CA LYS A 30 7.74 -5.95 -13.40
C LYS A 30 8.34 -4.71 -12.76
N ILE A 31 7.77 -4.32 -11.63
CA ILE A 31 8.27 -3.22 -10.78
C ILE A 31 8.61 -3.78 -9.40
N PHE A 32 9.83 -3.54 -8.97
CA PHE A 32 10.25 -3.71 -7.58
C PHE A 32 10.52 -2.34 -6.98
N TYR A 33 9.71 -1.95 -6.03
CA TYR A 33 9.77 -0.65 -5.36
C TYR A 33 10.21 -0.81 -3.91
N ILE A 34 11.14 0.04 -3.48
CA ILE A 34 11.54 0.21 -2.08
C ILE A 34 11.59 1.68 -1.72
N ASP A 35 11.22 2.03 -0.48
CA ASP A 35 11.38 3.39 0.05
C ASP A 35 12.86 3.76 0.18
N ILE A 36 13.17 5.04 -0.04
CA ILE A 36 14.55 5.56 -0.02
C ILE A 36 15.29 5.37 1.32
N ASN A 37 14.55 5.18 2.40
CA ASN A 37 15.11 4.94 3.73
C ASN A 37 15.34 3.47 4.05
N MET A 38 15.01 2.57 3.12
CA MET A 38 15.27 1.14 3.26
C MET A 38 16.69 0.80 2.79
N ARG A 39 17.26 -0.25 3.38
CA ARG A 39 18.55 -0.80 2.98
C ARG A 39 18.38 -2.26 2.63
N ILE A 40 18.98 -2.66 1.52
CA ILE A 40 19.05 -4.06 1.11
C ILE A 40 20.32 -4.65 1.74
N HIS A 41 20.16 -5.65 2.59
CA HIS A 41 21.26 -6.33 3.27
C HIS A 41 21.60 -7.69 2.66
N PHE A 42 20.71 -8.22 1.83
CA PHE A 42 20.82 -9.54 1.23
C PHE A 42 20.47 -9.52 -0.25
N ASP A 43 20.72 -10.63 -0.91
CA ASP A 43 20.31 -10.81 -2.30
C ASP A 43 18.79 -10.74 -2.43
N ILE A 44 18.31 -9.92 -3.34
CA ILE A 44 16.88 -9.76 -3.64
C ILE A 44 16.40 -10.71 -4.74
N GLU A 45 17.29 -11.49 -5.34
CA GLU A 45 16.95 -12.38 -6.44
C GLU A 45 15.80 -13.34 -6.09
N PRO A 46 15.69 -13.90 -4.86
CA PRO A 46 14.54 -14.71 -4.47
C PRO A 46 13.20 -13.98 -4.61
N ILE A 47 13.14 -12.67 -4.30
CA ILE A 47 11.92 -11.85 -4.48
C ILE A 47 11.68 -11.65 -5.98
N LEU A 48 12.72 -11.32 -6.75
CA LEU A 48 12.57 -11.05 -8.19
C LEU A 48 12.18 -12.30 -8.99
N LYS A 49 12.44 -13.50 -8.47
CA LYS A 49 12.01 -14.78 -9.06
C LYS A 49 10.55 -15.11 -8.80
N LEU A 50 9.89 -14.42 -7.87
CA LEU A 50 8.44 -14.58 -7.68
C LEU A 50 7.72 -14.17 -8.96
N ASN A 51 6.61 -14.85 -9.23
CA ASN A 51 5.71 -14.48 -10.32
C ASN A 51 4.46 -13.81 -9.73
N PRO A 52 4.32 -12.48 -9.85
CA PRO A 52 3.20 -11.76 -9.25
C PRO A 52 1.82 -12.14 -9.83
N GLU A 53 1.72 -12.58 -11.09
CA GLU A 53 0.47 -13.02 -11.72
C GLU A 53 -0.72 -12.06 -11.50
N ASN A 54 -0.55 -10.80 -11.85
CA ASN A 54 -1.54 -9.72 -11.61
C ASN A 54 -1.79 -9.42 -10.12
N LYS A 55 -0.85 -9.73 -9.24
CA LYS A 55 -0.91 -9.41 -7.82
C LYS A 55 0.08 -8.31 -7.45
N LEU A 56 -0.31 -7.52 -6.45
CA LEU A 56 0.58 -6.62 -5.74
C LEU A 56 1.12 -7.37 -4.51
N PHE A 57 2.37 -7.78 -4.57
CA PHE A 57 3.07 -8.31 -3.41
C PHE A 57 3.61 -7.15 -2.58
N ALA A 58 3.23 -7.13 -1.32
CA ALA A 58 3.72 -6.15 -0.36
C ALA A 58 3.77 -6.76 1.05
N ARG A 59 4.55 -6.15 1.92
CA ARG A 59 4.67 -6.59 3.31
C ARG A 59 3.42 -6.19 4.10
N ALA A 60 2.90 -7.10 4.94
CA ALA A 60 1.85 -6.75 5.88
C ALA A 60 2.30 -5.67 6.88
N ASP A 61 1.45 -4.68 7.14
CA ASP A 61 1.74 -3.60 8.10
C ASP A 61 1.40 -4.00 9.55
N SER A 62 0.54 -4.99 9.72
CA SER A 62 0.15 -5.49 11.05
C SER A 62 1.10 -6.55 11.62
N TYR A 63 1.95 -7.13 10.79
CA TYR A 63 2.79 -8.27 11.15
C TYR A 63 4.19 -7.84 11.62
N PRO A 64 4.85 -8.62 12.48
CA PRO A 64 4.29 -9.65 13.38
C PRO A 64 3.87 -9.08 14.73
N ASP A 65 4.22 -7.82 15.03
CA ASP A 65 4.28 -7.28 16.38
C ASP A 65 3.15 -6.32 16.70
N TYR A 66 2.27 -6.02 15.73
CA TYR A 66 1.25 -5.00 15.88
C TYR A 66 -0.16 -5.58 15.80
N ASP A 67 -0.89 -5.54 16.89
CA ASP A 67 -2.33 -5.84 16.90
C ASP A 67 -3.12 -4.62 16.38
N ARG A 68 -3.01 -4.37 15.06
CA ARG A 68 -3.70 -3.29 14.37
C ARG A 68 -4.53 -3.84 13.23
N ASP A 69 -5.63 -3.17 12.96
CA ASP A 69 -6.46 -3.37 11.79
C ASP A 69 -6.34 -2.19 10.82
N LEU A 70 -6.94 -2.32 9.64
CA LEU A 70 -6.92 -1.29 8.60
C LEU A 70 -7.53 0.03 9.07
N SER A 71 -8.44 0.01 10.08
CA SER A 71 -9.02 1.24 10.63
C SER A 71 -7.96 2.19 11.21
N SER A 72 -6.82 1.65 11.64
CA SER A 72 -5.68 2.43 12.16
C SER A 72 -5.03 3.36 11.12
N GLN A 73 -5.32 3.13 9.84
CA GLN A 73 -4.82 3.94 8.73
C GLN A 73 -5.64 5.22 8.51
N PHE A 74 -6.75 5.41 9.24
CA PHE A 74 -7.70 6.49 9.00
C PHE A 74 -8.05 7.27 10.27
N PHE A 75 -8.33 8.57 10.11
CA PHE A 75 -8.82 9.43 11.21
C PHE A 75 -10.28 9.10 11.52
N LYS A 76 -10.52 8.45 12.66
CA LYS A 76 -11.87 8.01 13.10
C LYS A 76 -12.80 9.18 13.40
N GLU A 77 -12.26 10.34 13.77
CA GLU A 77 -13.00 11.57 14.08
C GLU A 77 -13.43 12.35 12.82
N SER A 78 -13.01 11.88 11.63
CA SER A 78 -13.38 12.54 10.38
C SER A 78 -14.85 12.30 10.05
N LYS A 79 -15.54 13.34 9.57
CA LYS A 79 -16.92 13.24 9.05
C LYS A 79 -17.08 12.22 7.90
N TYR A 80 -15.98 11.81 7.27
CA TYR A 80 -15.98 10.83 6.18
C TYR A 80 -15.82 9.39 6.71
N TYR A 81 -15.50 9.20 8.00
CA TYR A 81 -15.17 7.88 8.53
C TYR A 81 -16.35 6.91 8.51
N GLU A 82 -17.55 7.36 8.86
CA GLU A 82 -18.75 6.52 8.81
C GLU A 82 -19.05 6.00 7.40
N LYS A 83 -18.93 6.88 6.39
CA LYS A 83 -19.08 6.50 4.99
C LYS A 83 -18.02 5.48 4.58
N LEU A 84 -16.77 5.71 4.96
CA LEU A 84 -15.67 4.78 4.68
C LEU A 84 -15.93 3.41 5.30
N ASN A 85 -16.25 3.36 6.58
CA ASN A 85 -16.48 2.11 7.33
C ASN A 85 -17.73 1.34 6.87
N LYS A 86 -18.69 2.04 6.26
CA LYS A 86 -19.86 1.40 5.63
C LYS A 86 -19.49 0.74 4.30
N ASN A 87 -18.57 1.32 3.55
CA ASN A 87 -18.19 0.85 2.22
C ASN A 87 -17.11 -0.24 2.27
N TYR A 88 -16.26 -0.24 3.30
CA TYR A 88 -15.11 -1.13 3.42
C TYR A 88 -15.02 -1.77 4.80
N ASN A 89 -14.69 -3.05 4.85
CA ASN A 89 -14.44 -3.72 6.13
C ASN A 89 -13.08 -3.29 6.69
N LEU A 90 -13.07 -2.28 7.53
CA LEU A 90 -11.83 -1.73 8.11
C LEU A 90 -11.27 -2.57 9.28
N SER A 91 -11.99 -3.62 9.73
CA SER A 91 -11.53 -4.48 10.83
C SER A 91 -10.58 -5.59 10.37
N ILE A 92 -10.23 -5.63 9.08
CA ILE A 92 -9.27 -6.60 8.58
C ILE A 92 -7.86 -6.31 9.09
N LYS A 93 -7.11 -7.38 9.37
CA LYS A 93 -5.69 -7.32 9.73
C LYS A 93 -4.78 -7.55 8.52
N ASP A 94 -5.32 -8.11 7.45
CA ASP A 94 -4.63 -8.33 6.18
C ASP A 94 -4.62 -7.05 5.36
N TYR A 95 -3.65 -6.18 5.64
CA TYR A 95 -3.39 -4.95 4.91
C TYR A 95 -1.88 -4.66 4.88
N PHE A 96 -1.43 -3.91 3.90
CA PHE A 96 0.00 -3.77 3.60
C PHE A 96 0.56 -2.38 3.85
N GLN A 97 1.87 -2.35 4.08
CA GLN A 97 2.68 -1.15 4.07
C GLN A 97 3.26 -0.91 2.66
N THR A 98 3.42 0.36 2.29
CA THR A 98 3.83 0.75 0.93
C THR A 98 5.33 0.99 0.77
N GLY A 99 6.14 0.61 1.76
CA GLY A 99 7.59 0.80 1.74
C GLY A 99 8.33 -0.20 0.84
N LEU A 100 7.77 -1.41 0.67
CA LEU A 100 8.26 -2.43 -0.23
C LEU A 100 7.09 -3.03 -1.00
N MET A 101 7.17 -2.99 -2.33
CA MET A 101 6.14 -3.53 -3.23
C MET A 101 6.81 -4.21 -4.42
N PHE A 102 6.23 -5.34 -4.85
CA PHE A 102 6.64 -6.05 -6.04
C PHE A 102 5.41 -6.49 -6.83
N TYR A 103 5.34 -6.16 -8.12
CA TYR A 103 4.19 -6.47 -8.97
C TYR A 103 4.58 -6.53 -10.45
N ASP A 104 3.79 -7.26 -11.25
CA ASP A 104 3.83 -7.10 -12.69
C ASP A 104 2.97 -5.88 -13.10
N THR A 105 3.33 -5.29 -14.23
CA THR A 105 2.67 -4.06 -14.71
C THR A 105 1.28 -4.30 -15.27
N GLU A 106 0.83 -5.55 -15.38
CA GLU A 106 -0.53 -5.88 -15.80
C GLU A 106 -1.59 -5.43 -14.77
N ILE A 107 -1.21 -5.26 -13.50
CA ILE A 107 -2.11 -4.63 -12.52
C ILE A 107 -2.40 -3.16 -12.83
N ILE A 108 -1.60 -2.50 -13.68
CA ILE A 108 -1.79 -1.11 -14.09
C ILE A 108 -2.82 -1.06 -15.22
N LYS A 109 -4.08 -0.83 -14.88
CA LYS A 109 -5.15 -0.55 -15.83
C LYS A 109 -5.09 0.90 -16.29
N SER A 110 -5.83 1.24 -17.36
CA SER A 110 -5.86 2.60 -17.92
C SER A 110 -6.26 3.68 -16.92
N ASP A 111 -6.99 3.32 -15.89
CA ASP A 111 -7.58 4.22 -14.89
C ASP A 111 -7.08 3.98 -13.46
N THR A 112 -6.13 3.05 -13.23
CA THR A 112 -5.64 2.70 -11.88
C THR A 112 -5.20 3.93 -11.10
N LYS A 113 -4.33 4.76 -11.69
CA LYS A 113 -3.85 5.97 -11.05
C LYS A 113 -4.97 6.97 -10.77
N ASP A 114 -5.87 7.17 -11.72
CA ASP A 114 -7.01 8.08 -11.57
C ASP A 114 -7.98 7.60 -10.49
N ASN A 115 -8.18 6.28 -10.37
CA ASN A 115 -8.99 5.68 -9.32
C ASN A 115 -8.36 5.88 -7.92
N LEU A 116 -7.03 5.75 -7.80
CA LEU A 116 -6.32 6.08 -6.56
C LEU A 116 -6.50 7.56 -6.17
N ILE A 117 -6.40 8.47 -7.13
CA ILE A 117 -6.63 9.91 -6.90
C ILE A 117 -8.08 10.14 -6.46
N LYS A 118 -9.06 9.62 -7.18
CA LYS A 118 -10.49 9.73 -6.83
C LYS A 118 -10.79 9.21 -5.43
N LEU A 119 -10.26 8.04 -5.06
CA LEU A 119 -10.41 7.49 -3.72
C LEU A 119 -9.82 8.42 -2.65
N SER A 120 -8.66 9.04 -2.92
CA SER A 120 -8.05 9.98 -1.99
C SER A 120 -8.86 11.26 -1.80
N GLU A 121 -9.56 11.71 -2.85
CA GLU A 121 -10.47 12.86 -2.81
C GLU A 121 -11.79 12.51 -2.12
N GLU A 122 -12.33 11.32 -2.38
CA GLU A 122 -13.55 10.83 -1.75
C GLU A 122 -13.36 10.58 -0.25
N PHE A 123 -12.19 10.06 0.16
CA PHE A 123 -11.85 9.73 1.53
C PHE A 123 -10.58 10.45 2.01
N PRO A 124 -10.61 11.77 2.18
CA PRO A 124 -9.44 12.58 2.56
C PRO A 124 -9.12 12.47 4.05
N LEU A 125 -9.09 11.25 4.59
CA LEU A 125 -8.93 10.97 6.02
C LEU A 125 -7.83 9.92 6.31
N SER A 126 -7.02 9.55 5.32
CA SER A 126 -5.89 8.65 5.56
C SER A 126 -4.82 9.33 6.43
N CYS A 127 -4.51 8.76 7.59
CA CYS A 127 -3.46 9.27 8.48
C CYS A 127 -2.06 8.74 8.13
N THR A 128 -1.99 7.83 7.17
CA THR A 128 -0.76 7.26 6.61
C THR A 128 -0.52 7.69 5.17
N ASN A 129 -1.12 8.81 4.74
CA ASN A 129 -1.07 9.35 3.39
C ASN A 129 -1.60 8.34 2.35
N GLU A 130 -0.77 7.97 1.36
CA GLU A 130 -1.15 7.08 0.26
C GLU A 130 -1.46 5.64 0.70
N GLN A 131 -0.86 5.17 1.79
CA GLN A 131 -0.95 3.76 2.20
C GLN A 131 -2.38 3.33 2.47
N GLY A 132 -3.15 4.12 3.24
CA GLY A 132 -4.56 3.81 3.51
C GLY A 132 -5.38 3.70 2.22
N ILE A 133 -5.18 4.63 1.27
CA ILE A 133 -5.90 4.65 -0.01
C ILE A 133 -5.50 3.48 -0.90
N MET A 134 -4.20 3.15 -0.97
CA MET A 134 -3.73 2.00 -1.74
C MET A 134 -4.28 0.69 -1.20
N ASN A 135 -4.42 0.56 0.13
CA ASN A 135 -5.07 -0.60 0.74
C ASN A 135 -6.56 -0.70 0.37
N LEU A 136 -7.28 0.43 0.28
CA LEU A 136 -8.66 0.40 -0.23
C LEU A 136 -8.72 -0.07 -1.68
N HIS A 137 -7.83 0.45 -2.52
CA HIS A 137 -7.83 0.12 -3.95
C HIS A 137 -7.42 -1.34 -4.21
N PHE A 138 -6.22 -1.73 -3.77
CA PHE A 138 -5.68 -3.05 -4.09
C PHE A 138 -6.24 -4.17 -3.20
N GLY A 139 -6.66 -3.86 -1.98
CA GLY A 139 -7.24 -4.84 -1.06
C GLY A 139 -8.74 -5.09 -1.29
N PHE A 140 -9.52 -4.10 -1.76
CA PHE A 140 -10.96 -4.24 -1.90
C PHE A 140 -11.47 -4.02 -3.32
N VAL A 141 -11.05 -2.94 -4.00
CA VAL A 141 -11.57 -2.63 -5.34
C VAL A 141 -11.04 -3.63 -6.36
N GLU A 142 -9.73 -3.83 -6.40
CA GLU A 142 -9.07 -4.77 -7.31
C GLU A 142 -8.94 -6.18 -6.72
N ASN A 143 -8.92 -6.28 -5.38
CA ASN A 143 -8.74 -7.53 -4.64
C ASN A 143 -7.54 -8.35 -5.14
N ASN A 144 -6.42 -7.66 -5.37
CA ASN A 144 -5.22 -8.24 -5.96
C ASN A 144 -3.96 -8.05 -5.09
N TYR A 145 -4.11 -7.58 -3.85
CA TYR A 145 -3.04 -7.61 -2.88
C TYR A 145 -2.74 -9.06 -2.45
N GLN A 146 -1.47 -9.36 -2.28
CA GLN A 146 -0.97 -10.59 -1.69
C GLN A 146 0.20 -10.27 -0.76
N GLU A 147 0.16 -10.85 0.44
CA GLU A 147 1.28 -10.68 1.36
C GLU A 147 2.56 -11.28 0.78
N LEU A 148 3.63 -10.47 0.78
CA LEU A 148 4.98 -10.95 0.53
C LEU A 148 5.44 -11.71 1.77
N ASP A 149 5.67 -13.02 1.62
CA ASP A 149 6.11 -13.86 2.73
C ASP A 149 7.39 -13.29 3.38
N ILE A 150 7.44 -13.38 4.71
CA ILE A 150 8.58 -12.91 5.50
C ILE A 150 9.87 -13.59 5.11
N ASN A 151 9.77 -14.85 4.73
CA ASN A 151 10.89 -15.67 4.37
C ASN A 151 10.79 -16.02 2.88
N VAL A 152 11.49 -15.27 2.03
CA VAL A 152 11.68 -15.63 0.64
C VAL A 152 13.04 -16.33 0.55
N GLY A 153 13.02 -17.65 0.43
CA GLY A 153 14.22 -18.47 0.56
C GLY A 153 14.75 -18.42 2.00
N GLU A 154 16.03 -18.09 2.15
CA GLU A 154 16.71 -17.96 3.47
C GLU A 154 16.62 -16.54 4.06
N TYR A 155 15.99 -15.59 3.36
CA TYR A 155 16.00 -14.17 3.71
C TYR A 155 14.67 -13.73 4.29
N LYS A 156 14.74 -12.78 5.22
CA LYS A 156 13.57 -12.12 5.80
C LYS A 156 13.26 -10.83 5.04
N THR A 157 12.01 -10.66 4.64
CA THR A 157 11.51 -9.39 4.11
C THR A 157 10.99 -8.56 5.29
N TYR A 158 11.67 -7.48 5.62
CA TYR A 158 11.27 -6.56 6.68
C TYR A 158 10.66 -5.28 6.10
#